data_8f41a0a0e3e9580308d56c60ad6b46ab
#
_entry.id   8f41a0a0e3e9580308d56c60ad6b46ab
#
_cell.length_a   1.000
_cell.length_b   1.000
_cell.length_c   1.000
_cell.angle_alpha   90.00
_cell.angle_beta   90.00
_cell.angle_gamma   90.00
#
_symmetry.space_group_name_H-M   'P 1'
#
loop_
_entity.id
_entity.type
_entity.pdbx_description
1 polymer ?
#
loop_
_entity_poly.entity_id
_entity_poly.type
_entity_poly.pdbx_seq_one_letter_code
_entity_poly.pdbx_strand_id
1 'polypeptide(L)'
;MGSTEKTGKRKYTHEEKSLVILKSTLSRLPIYYCYLQEKLADGIEFVSSSAIAENLSLNPVQVRKDLASVSTVPGRPKRGFLTERLLADMKSYLGYDNYDEAVLVGVGNLGGTLMQYNGFDNYGINIAAGFDINSALHGKRINGKSILPMDKFPSVTKRLNVHLGIIAVPSTQAQAVADMMIANGIRAIWNFAPTHVSVPRGVIIKNENLAASLAILSKELSKNMAAGKVLPF
;
A
#
# COMPACT_ATOMS: atom_id res chain seq x y z
N MET A 1 28.12 -47.12 -7.61
CA MET A 1 27.05 -46.61 -8.47
C MET A 1 26.47 -45.38 -7.79
N GLY A 2 26.92 -44.22 -8.15
CA GLY A 2 26.51 -42.94 -7.58
C GLY A 2 25.68 -42.18 -8.59
N SER A 3 24.45 -41.91 -8.24
CA SER A 3 23.55 -41.07 -9.04
C SER A 3 23.62 -39.63 -8.52
N THR A 4 24.26 -38.78 -9.28
CA THR A 4 24.27 -37.33 -9.05
C THR A 4 22.97 -36.71 -9.60
N GLU A 5 22.08 -36.28 -8.69
CA GLU A 5 20.94 -35.44 -9.03
C GLU A 5 21.42 -34.05 -9.45
N LYS A 6 21.26 -33.76 -10.72
CA LYS A 6 21.45 -32.39 -11.27
C LYS A 6 20.19 -31.58 -10.94
N THR A 7 20.29 -30.66 -9.99
CA THR A 7 19.30 -29.60 -9.74
C THR A 7 19.23 -28.69 -10.98
N GLY A 8 18.20 -28.90 -11.78
CA GLY A 8 17.91 -28.07 -12.96
C GLY A 8 17.44 -26.68 -12.52
N LYS A 9 18.27 -25.66 -12.71
CA LYS A 9 17.86 -24.25 -12.63
C LYS A 9 16.83 -24.00 -13.73
N ARG A 10 15.57 -23.81 -13.36
CA ARG A 10 14.49 -23.39 -14.26
C ARG A 10 14.89 -22.04 -14.90
N LYS A 11 15.11 -22.01 -16.20
CA LYS A 11 15.28 -20.75 -16.96
C LYS A 11 13.88 -20.15 -17.14
N TYR A 12 13.61 -19.06 -16.43
CA TYR A 12 12.40 -18.27 -16.64
C TYR A 12 12.46 -17.56 -17.99
N THR A 13 11.36 -17.51 -18.72
CA THR A 13 11.21 -16.74 -19.97
C THR A 13 11.24 -15.23 -19.68
N HIS A 14 11.45 -14.39 -20.71
CA HIS A 14 11.52 -12.93 -20.53
C HIS A 14 10.21 -12.36 -19.94
N GLU A 15 9.07 -12.98 -20.21
CA GLU A 15 7.75 -12.62 -19.65
C GLU A 15 7.59 -13.07 -18.19
N GLU A 16 8.12 -14.22 -17.79
CA GLU A 16 8.13 -14.65 -16.39
C GLU A 16 9.09 -13.82 -15.51
N LYS A 17 10.10 -13.18 -16.08
CA LYS A 17 10.99 -12.25 -15.36
C LYS A 17 10.31 -10.92 -15.01
N SER A 18 9.26 -10.52 -15.70
CA SER A 18 8.48 -9.33 -15.39
C SER A 18 7.55 -9.51 -14.16
N LEU A 19 7.33 -10.74 -13.70
CA LEU A 19 6.35 -11.09 -12.66
C LEU A 19 6.93 -11.27 -11.24
N VAL A 20 8.22 -11.15 -11.02
CA VAL A 20 8.83 -11.28 -9.68
C VAL A 20 9.62 -10.04 -9.33
N ILE A 21 8.95 -8.91 -9.25
CA ILE A 21 9.51 -7.78 -8.52
C ILE A 21 9.45 -8.15 -7.03
N LEU A 22 10.61 -8.05 -6.37
CA LEU A 22 10.75 -8.33 -4.96
C LEU A 22 9.77 -7.46 -4.15
N LYS A 23 9.16 -8.01 -3.10
CA LYS A 23 8.30 -7.24 -2.17
C LYS A 23 8.95 -5.93 -1.70
N SER A 24 10.28 -5.92 -1.58
CA SER A 24 11.05 -4.73 -1.23
C SER A 24 11.02 -3.63 -2.29
N THR A 25 10.98 -3.96 -3.57
CA THR A 25 10.81 -2.98 -4.65
C THR A 25 9.38 -2.42 -4.62
N LEU A 26 8.37 -3.30 -4.55
CA LEU A 26 6.96 -2.89 -4.45
C LEU A 26 6.69 -1.94 -3.28
N SER A 27 7.38 -2.09 -2.14
CA SER A 27 7.20 -1.19 -0.99
C SER A 27 7.82 0.21 -1.21
N ARG A 28 8.78 0.36 -2.14
CA ARG A 28 9.41 1.66 -2.46
C ARG A 28 8.74 2.42 -3.59
N LEU A 29 8.15 1.71 -4.56
CA LEU A 29 7.53 2.36 -5.73
C LEU A 29 6.48 3.43 -5.37
N PRO A 30 5.60 3.25 -4.37
CA PRO A 30 4.69 4.30 -3.93
C PRO A 30 5.40 5.58 -3.46
N ILE A 31 6.55 5.44 -2.80
CA ILE A 31 7.35 6.58 -2.32
C ILE A 31 7.93 7.35 -3.52
N TYR A 32 8.44 6.62 -4.53
CA TYR A 32 8.92 7.25 -5.77
C TYR A 32 7.78 7.93 -6.53
N TYR A 33 6.61 7.31 -6.55
CA TYR A 33 5.42 7.87 -7.20
C TYR A 33 5.02 9.23 -6.60
N CYS A 34 4.92 9.33 -5.27
CA CYS A 34 4.65 10.60 -4.59
C CYS A 34 5.71 11.67 -4.92
N TYR A 35 6.99 11.31 -4.83
CA TYR A 35 8.09 12.21 -5.18
C TYR A 35 7.99 12.72 -6.63
N LEU A 36 7.66 11.83 -7.57
CA LEU A 36 7.49 12.20 -8.98
C LEU A 36 6.29 13.12 -9.21
N GLN A 37 5.19 12.92 -8.46
CA GLN A 37 4.03 13.81 -8.51
C GLN A 37 4.40 15.23 -8.07
N GLU A 38 5.16 15.36 -6.97
CA GLU A 38 5.67 16.65 -6.50
C GLU A 38 6.57 17.32 -7.55
N LYS A 39 7.53 16.55 -8.10
CA LYS A 39 8.45 17.06 -9.12
C LYS A 39 7.74 17.47 -10.41
N LEU A 40 6.70 16.76 -10.82
CA LEU A 40 5.89 17.14 -11.97
C LEU A 40 5.10 18.43 -11.69
N ALA A 41 4.54 18.59 -10.48
CA ALA A 41 3.86 19.81 -10.05
C ALA A 41 4.82 21.01 -9.99
N ASP A 42 6.09 20.80 -9.60
CA ASP A 42 7.18 21.78 -9.62
C ASP A 42 7.65 22.12 -11.05
N GLY A 43 7.10 21.49 -12.10
CA GLY A 43 7.49 21.71 -13.49
C GLY A 43 8.82 21.05 -13.89
N ILE A 44 9.32 20.09 -13.11
CA ILE A 44 10.59 19.39 -13.38
C ILE A 44 10.38 18.35 -14.48
N GLU A 45 10.86 18.67 -15.68
CA GLU A 45 10.71 17.84 -16.88
C GLU A 45 11.48 16.51 -16.81
N PHE A 46 12.69 16.52 -16.23
CA PHE A 46 13.54 15.32 -16.13
C PHE A 46 14.00 15.07 -14.71
N VAL A 47 13.99 13.81 -14.30
CA VAL A 47 14.46 13.37 -12.99
C VAL A 47 15.50 12.26 -13.13
N SER A 48 16.58 12.33 -12.36
CA SER A 48 17.61 11.28 -12.33
C SER A 48 17.40 10.33 -11.16
N SER A 49 17.81 9.07 -11.31
CA SER A 49 17.83 8.11 -10.20
C SER A 49 18.69 8.58 -9.02
N SER A 50 19.73 9.37 -9.28
CA SER A 50 20.58 9.95 -8.24
C SER A 50 19.85 11.02 -7.46
N ALA A 51 19.10 11.92 -8.12
CA ALA A 51 18.31 12.94 -7.47
C ALA A 51 17.20 12.32 -6.59
N ILE A 52 16.49 11.28 -7.08
CA ILE A 52 15.51 10.53 -6.27
C ILE A 52 16.19 9.91 -5.04
N ALA A 53 17.34 9.26 -5.23
CA ALA A 53 18.06 8.60 -4.15
C ALA A 53 18.51 9.58 -3.07
N GLU A 54 19.03 10.74 -3.47
CA GLU A 54 19.49 11.80 -2.55
C GLU A 54 18.32 12.36 -1.74
N ASN A 55 17.24 12.79 -2.40
CA ASN A 55 16.09 13.39 -1.72
C ASN A 55 15.35 12.41 -0.79
N LEU A 56 15.32 11.12 -1.14
CA LEU A 56 14.65 10.10 -0.34
C LEU A 56 15.58 9.34 0.60
N SER A 57 16.86 9.73 0.69
CA SER A 57 17.89 9.06 1.52
C SER A 57 18.00 7.56 1.21
N LEU A 58 18.01 7.20 -0.08
CA LEU A 58 18.05 5.83 -0.57
C LEU A 58 19.35 5.53 -1.32
N ASN A 59 19.62 4.24 -1.55
CA ASN A 59 20.78 3.82 -2.34
C ASN A 59 20.54 4.07 -3.84
N PRO A 60 21.39 4.86 -4.55
CA PRO A 60 21.19 5.22 -5.96
C PRO A 60 21.23 4.03 -6.92
N VAL A 61 21.98 2.97 -6.59
CA VAL A 61 22.02 1.74 -7.39
C VAL A 61 20.68 1.00 -7.29
N GLN A 62 20.10 0.97 -6.09
CA GLN A 62 18.79 0.37 -5.85
C GLN A 62 17.69 1.13 -6.57
N VAL A 63 17.66 2.46 -6.43
CA VAL A 63 16.69 3.32 -7.13
C VAL A 63 16.76 3.11 -8.63
N ARG A 64 17.98 3.09 -9.22
CA ARG A 64 18.15 2.83 -10.65
C ARG A 64 17.58 1.49 -11.10
N LYS A 65 17.79 0.43 -10.32
CA LYS A 65 17.25 -0.91 -10.62
C LYS A 65 15.74 -0.94 -10.52
N ASP A 66 15.18 -0.31 -9.49
CA ASP A 66 13.73 -0.22 -9.28
C ASP A 66 13.07 0.53 -10.44
N LEU A 67 13.59 1.70 -10.83
CA LEU A 67 13.07 2.48 -11.96
C LEU A 67 13.16 1.71 -13.29
N ALA A 68 14.28 1.03 -13.52
CA ALA A 68 14.45 0.23 -14.73
C ALA A 68 13.51 -0.97 -14.81
N SER A 69 12.96 -1.44 -13.67
CA SER A 69 12.00 -2.55 -13.66
C SER A 69 10.58 -2.11 -14.02
N VAL A 70 10.25 -0.83 -13.92
CA VAL A 70 8.90 -0.31 -14.15
C VAL A 70 8.82 0.63 -15.36
N SER A 71 9.92 1.29 -15.73
CA SER A 71 9.93 2.23 -16.85
C SER A 71 9.87 1.51 -18.19
N THR A 72 8.96 1.95 -19.05
CA THR A 72 8.85 1.46 -20.44
C THR A 72 9.88 2.10 -21.38
N VAL A 73 10.45 3.26 -20.99
CA VAL A 73 11.46 3.99 -21.75
C VAL A 73 12.72 4.17 -20.89
N PRO A 74 13.90 3.76 -21.36
CA PRO A 74 15.14 3.93 -20.60
C PRO A 74 15.45 5.41 -20.38
N GLY A 75 16.03 5.71 -19.21
CA GLY A 75 16.50 7.06 -18.90
C GLY A 75 17.58 7.53 -19.88
N ARG A 76 17.56 8.80 -20.23
CA ARG A 76 18.54 9.43 -21.13
C ARG A 76 19.87 9.67 -20.39
N PRO A 77 21.02 9.40 -21.01
CA PRO A 77 22.32 9.73 -20.42
C PRO A 77 22.39 11.20 -19.99
N LYS A 78 22.88 11.44 -18.77
CA LYS A 78 23.03 12.76 -18.13
C LYS A 78 21.74 13.53 -17.84
N ARG A 79 20.57 13.17 -18.39
CA ARG A 79 19.27 13.84 -18.14
C ARG A 79 18.36 13.01 -17.22
N GLY A 80 18.45 11.68 -17.24
CA GLY A 80 17.55 10.80 -16.49
C GLY A 80 16.27 10.46 -17.24
N PHE A 81 15.18 10.29 -16.53
CA PHE A 81 13.86 9.91 -17.04
C PHE A 81 12.99 11.14 -17.24
N LEU A 82 12.15 11.14 -18.27
CA LEU A 82 11.08 12.13 -18.40
C LEU A 82 10.07 11.91 -17.27
N THR A 83 9.88 12.92 -16.42
CA THR A 83 9.13 12.81 -15.17
C THR A 83 7.70 12.35 -15.40
N GLU A 84 7.00 12.97 -16.35
CA GLU A 84 5.62 12.63 -16.72
C GLU A 84 5.50 11.17 -17.19
N ARG A 85 6.42 10.72 -18.05
CA ARG A 85 6.39 9.35 -18.58
C ARG A 85 6.66 8.32 -17.51
N LEU A 86 7.68 8.56 -16.67
CA LEU A 86 8.02 7.66 -15.57
C LEU A 86 6.87 7.57 -14.55
N LEU A 87 6.20 8.69 -14.28
CA LEU A 87 5.02 8.72 -13.42
C LEU A 87 3.88 7.88 -14.01
N ALA A 88 3.61 8.01 -15.31
CA ALA A 88 2.59 7.22 -16.01
C ALA A 88 2.91 5.72 -16.01
N ASP A 89 4.17 5.36 -16.30
CA ASP A 89 4.63 3.96 -16.26
C ASP A 89 4.47 3.35 -14.86
N MET A 90 4.83 4.11 -13.81
CA MET A 90 4.64 3.68 -12.41
C MET A 90 3.17 3.54 -12.05
N LYS A 91 2.34 4.49 -12.45
CA LYS A 91 0.89 4.47 -12.22
C LYS A 91 0.25 3.20 -12.78
N SER A 92 0.57 2.92 -14.05
CA SER A 92 0.09 1.72 -14.73
C SER A 92 0.64 0.43 -14.09
N TYR A 93 1.93 0.41 -13.75
CA TYR A 93 2.57 -0.74 -13.12
C TYR A 93 1.98 -1.06 -11.74
N LEU A 94 1.69 -0.04 -10.93
CA LEU A 94 1.09 -0.17 -9.60
C LEU A 94 -0.43 -0.42 -9.64
N GLY A 95 -1.04 -0.36 -10.82
CA GLY A 95 -2.48 -0.55 -10.98
C GLY A 95 -3.31 0.64 -10.50
N TYR A 96 -2.71 1.82 -10.31
CA TYR A 96 -3.42 3.02 -9.84
C TYR A 96 -4.39 3.61 -10.88
N ASP A 97 -4.40 3.08 -12.09
CA ASP A 97 -5.40 3.36 -13.12
C ASP A 97 -6.69 2.52 -12.93
N ASN A 98 -6.61 1.44 -12.13
CA ASN A 98 -7.77 0.64 -11.78
C ASN A 98 -8.47 1.29 -10.58
N TYR A 99 -9.80 1.42 -10.65
CA TYR A 99 -10.59 1.86 -9.52
C TYR A 99 -11.04 0.62 -8.73
N ASP A 100 -10.35 0.34 -7.63
CA ASP A 100 -10.74 -0.72 -6.73
C ASP A 100 -11.64 -0.15 -5.62
N GLU A 101 -12.86 -0.68 -5.54
CA GLU A 101 -13.77 -0.37 -4.45
C GLU A 101 -13.33 -1.08 -3.17
N ALA A 102 -13.26 -0.34 -2.08
CA ALA A 102 -13.00 -0.85 -0.75
C ALA A 102 -14.21 -0.64 0.17
N VAL A 103 -14.34 -1.48 1.17
CA VAL A 103 -15.29 -1.29 2.27
C VAL A 103 -14.54 -1.23 3.60
N LEU A 104 -15.06 -0.43 4.54
CA LEU A 104 -14.44 -0.25 5.84
C LEU A 104 -15.40 -0.73 6.94
N VAL A 105 -14.90 -1.52 7.89
CA VAL A 105 -15.64 -1.95 9.08
C VAL A 105 -15.03 -1.35 10.34
N GLY A 106 -15.89 -0.67 11.12
CA GLY A 106 -15.51 0.08 12.30
C GLY A 106 -15.35 1.58 12.01
N VAL A 107 -16.43 2.35 12.08
CA VAL A 107 -16.45 3.80 11.79
C VAL A 107 -16.34 4.60 13.09
N GLY A 108 -15.37 4.21 13.93
CA GLY A 108 -14.91 5.02 15.07
C GLY A 108 -13.98 6.15 14.61
N ASN A 109 -13.17 6.68 15.55
CA ASN A 109 -12.27 7.81 15.24
C ASN A 109 -11.33 7.51 14.06
N LEU A 110 -10.63 6.37 14.09
CA LEU A 110 -9.71 6.01 13.01
C LEU A 110 -10.45 5.71 11.69
N GLY A 111 -11.49 4.87 11.75
CA GLY A 111 -12.26 4.52 10.54
C GLY A 111 -12.92 5.73 9.90
N GLY A 112 -13.48 6.63 10.71
CA GLY A 112 -14.05 7.90 10.24
C GLY A 112 -13.00 8.79 9.55
N THR A 113 -11.79 8.88 10.12
CA THR A 113 -10.67 9.62 9.51
C THR A 113 -10.24 8.99 8.18
N LEU A 114 -10.15 7.65 8.10
CA LEU A 114 -9.82 6.96 6.84
C LEU A 114 -10.90 7.20 5.78
N MET A 115 -12.18 7.25 6.15
CA MET A 115 -13.26 7.57 5.21
C MET A 115 -13.22 9.02 4.70
N GLN A 116 -12.68 9.95 5.49
CA GLN A 116 -12.49 11.35 5.09
C GLN A 116 -11.29 11.55 4.17
N TYR A 117 -10.30 10.65 4.22
CA TYR A 117 -9.06 10.83 3.50
C TYR A 117 -9.23 10.62 1.99
N ASN A 118 -8.97 11.69 1.21
CA ASN A 118 -9.09 11.68 -0.26
C ASN A 118 -7.83 11.14 -0.96
N GLY A 119 -6.74 10.96 -0.23
CA GLY A 119 -5.46 10.54 -0.82
C GLY A 119 -5.49 9.12 -1.41
N PHE A 120 -6.45 8.29 -1.06
CA PHE A 120 -6.59 6.94 -1.64
C PHE A 120 -6.94 6.97 -3.12
N ASP A 121 -7.65 7.99 -3.59
CA ASP A 121 -8.02 8.16 -5.01
C ASP A 121 -6.76 8.26 -5.90
N ASN A 122 -5.66 8.83 -5.38
CA ASN A 122 -4.38 8.90 -6.08
C ASN A 122 -3.76 7.52 -6.34
N TYR A 123 -4.22 6.51 -5.59
CA TYR A 123 -3.78 5.12 -5.67
C TYR A 123 -4.84 4.21 -6.32
N GLY A 124 -5.86 4.77 -6.94
CA GLY A 124 -6.94 4.01 -7.55
C GLY A 124 -7.84 3.28 -6.56
N ILE A 125 -7.92 3.71 -5.29
CA ILE A 125 -8.73 3.09 -4.25
C ILE A 125 -9.81 4.05 -3.78
N ASN A 126 -11.07 3.62 -3.85
CA ASN A 126 -12.21 4.35 -3.29
C ASN A 126 -12.88 3.56 -2.16
N ILE A 127 -13.08 4.18 -1.00
CA ILE A 127 -13.90 3.57 0.05
C ILE A 127 -15.37 3.83 -0.28
N ALA A 128 -16.08 2.80 -0.75
CA ALA A 128 -17.47 2.90 -1.19
C ALA A 128 -18.47 3.09 -0.02
N ALA A 129 -18.20 2.42 1.10
CA ALA A 129 -19.07 2.49 2.29
C ALA A 129 -18.30 2.12 3.56
N GLY A 130 -18.74 2.67 4.68
CA GLY A 130 -18.38 2.23 6.03
C GLY A 130 -19.48 1.37 6.64
N PHE A 131 -19.09 0.43 7.52
CA PHE A 131 -20.00 -0.43 8.27
C PHE A 131 -19.68 -0.34 9.75
N ASP A 132 -20.71 -0.23 10.58
CA ASP A 132 -20.57 -0.19 12.04
C ASP A 132 -21.73 -0.88 12.72
N ILE A 133 -21.50 -1.38 13.95
CA ILE A 133 -22.54 -1.93 14.82
C ILE A 133 -23.33 -0.84 15.54
N ASN A 134 -22.78 0.36 15.65
CA ASN A 134 -23.40 1.48 16.34
C ASN A 134 -24.54 2.09 15.50
N SER A 135 -25.76 1.81 15.88
CA SER A 135 -26.96 2.31 15.19
C SER A 135 -27.05 3.84 15.09
N ALA A 136 -26.43 4.56 16.04
CA ALA A 136 -26.39 6.03 16.00
C ALA A 136 -25.58 6.59 14.81
N LEU A 137 -24.75 5.77 14.14
CA LEU A 137 -23.99 6.14 12.95
C LEU A 137 -24.72 5.78 11.65
N HIS A 138 -25.68 4.87 11.69
CA HIS A 138 -26.35 4.38 10.48
C HIS A 138 -27.06 5.50 9.73
N GLY A 139 -26.91 5.50 8.42
CA GLY A 139 -27.46 6.53 7.53
C GLY A 139 -26.68 7.84 7.47
N LYS A 140 -25.73 8.07 8.38
CA LYS A 140 -24.83 9.21 8.29
C LYS A 140 -23.87 9.04 7.10
N ARG A 141 -23.31 10.16 6.67
CA ARG A 141 -22.30 10.18 5.60
C ARG A 141 -21.03 10.86 6.09
N ILE A 142 -19.91 10.31 5.67
CA ILE A 142 -18.59 10.91 5.83
C ILE A 142 -18.00 11.07 4.43
N ASN A 143 -17.69 12.29 4.03
CA ASN A 143 -17.16 12.59 2.69
C ASN A 143 -17.99 11.95 1.56
N GLY A 144 -19.32 12.07 1.63
CA GLY A 144 -20.26 11.50 0.66
C GLY A 144 -20.49 9.98 0.80
N LYS A 145 -19.69 9.27 1.56
CA LYS A 145 -19.72 7.80 1.75
C LYS A 145 -20.67 7.42 2.89
N SER A 146 -21.58 6.49 2.65
CA SER A 146 -22.62 6.11 3.64
C SER A 146 -22.06 5.19 4.71
N ILE A 147 -22.56 5.34 5.95
CA ILE A 147 -22.34 4.38 7.04
C ILE A 147 -23.57 3.49 7.14
N LEU A 148 -23.35 2.18 7.04
CA LEU A 148 -24.37 1.16 6.94
C LEU A 148 -24.30 0.18 8.12
N PRO A 149 -25.43 -0.46 8.50
CA PRO A 149 -25.41 -1.54 9.47
C PRO A 149 -24.75 -2.80 8.89
N MET A 150 -24.23 -3.66 9.77
CA MET A 150 -23.47 -4.86 9.39
C MET A 150 -24.28 -5.87 8.56
N ASP A 151 -25.61 -5.94 8.74
CA ASP A 151 -26.49 -6.83 7.96
C ASP A 151 -26.53 -6.49 6.47
N LYS A 152 -26.16 -5.27 6.07
CA LYS A 152 -26.06 -4.83 4.68
C LYS A 152 -24.72 -5.21 4.02
N PHE A 153 -23.72 -5.63 4.81
CA PHE A 153 -22.40 -5.94 4.30
C PHE A 153 -22.42 -6.94 3.12
N PRO A 154 -23.09 -8.13 3.23
CA PRO A 154 -23.08 -9.10 2.13
C PRO A 154 -23.70 -8.57 0.84
N SER A 155 -24.79 -7.82 0.95
CA SER A 155 -25.50 -7.29 -0.22
C SER A 155 -24.73 -6.19 -0.93
N VAL A 156 -24.05 -5.32 -0.17
CA VAL A 156 -23.27 -4.20 -0.70
C VAL A 156 -21.99 -4.71 -1.37
N THR A 157 -21.22 -5.58 -0.70
CA THR A 157 -19.98 -6.13 -1.25
C THR A 157 -20.23 -6.92 -2.53
N LYS A 158 -21.29 -7.71 -2.57
CA LYS A 158 -21.69 -8.47 -3.77
C LYS A 158 -22.11 -7.54 -4.91
N ARG A 159 -22.94 -6.54 -4.63
CA ARG A 159 -23.46 -5.61 -5.66
C ARG A 159 -22.35 -4.77 -6.27
N LEU A 160 -21.41 -4.31 -5.47
CA LEU A 160 -20.29 -3.46 -5.92
C LEU A 160 -19.05 -4.27 -6.32
N ASN A 161 -19.11 -5.61 -6.25
CA ASN A 161 -17.98 -6.51 -6.54
C ASN A 161 -16.71 -6.15 -5.77
N VAL A 162 -16.84 -5.86 -4.47
CA VAL A 162 -15.74 -5.39 -3.63
C VAL A 162 -14.88 -6.56 -3.19
N HIS A 163 -13.56 -6.41 -3.36
CA HIS A 163 -12.57 -7.41 -2.94
C HIS A 163 -11.57 -6.90 -1.91
N LEU A 164 -11.58 -5.60 -1.59
CA LEU A 164 -10.71 -4.96 -0.61
C LEU A 164 -11.51 -4.55 0.64
N GLY A 165 -11.06 -5.00 1.82
CA GLY A 165 -11.67 -4.66 3.11
C GLY A 165 -10.67 -3.93 4.03
N ILE A 166 -11.16 -2.93 4.75
CA ILE A 166 -10.39 -2.20 5.76
C ILE A 166 -11.02 -2.49 7.13
N ILE A 167 -10.19 -2.92 8.10
CA ILE A 167 -10.61 -3.21 9.47
C ILE A 167 -10.09 -2.12 10.39
N ALA A 168 -11.00 -1.43 11.08
CA ALA A 168 -10.70 -0.39 12.06
C ALA A 168 -11.53 -0.57 13.35
N VAL A 169 -11.71 -1.83 13.78
CA VAL A 169 -12.44 -2.21 14.99
C VAL A 169 -11.49 -2.47 16.17
N PRO A 170 -12.00 -2.58 17.42
CA PRO A 170 -11.19 -3.05 18.54
C PRO A 170 -10.56 -4.43 18.30
N SER A 171 -9.39 -4.67 18.91
CA SER A 171 -8.60 -5.90 18.73
C SER A 171 -9.40 -7.19 18.95
N THR A 172 -10.32 -7.17 19.92
CA THR A 172 -11.16 -8.33 20.26
C THR A 172 -12.13 -8.74 19.15
N GLN A 173 -12.43 -7.86 18.21
CA GLN A 173 -13.41 -8.10 17.14
C GLN A 173 -12.74 -8.32 15.78
N ALA A 174 -11.45 -8.01 15.66
CA ALA A 174 -10.75 -7.95 14.37
C ALA A 174 -10.76 -9.28 13.61
N GLN A 175 -10.53 -10.40 14.29
CA GLN A 175 -10.55 -11.71 13.64
C GLN A 175 -11.94 -12.08 13.11
N ALA A 176 -12.97 -11.90 13.93
CA ALA A 176 -14.36 -12.21 13.53
C ALA A 176 -14.80 -11.35 12.33
N VAL A 177 -14.38 -10.08 12.29
CA VAL A 177 -14.65 -9.19 11.15
C VAL A 177 -13.90 -9.67 9.91
N ALA A 178 -12.65 -10.08 10.02
CA ALA A 178 -11.89 -10.60 8.91
C ALA A 178 -12.52 -11.89 8.32
N ASP A 179 -12.94 -12.80 9.18
CA ASP A 179 -13.57 -14.06 8.77
C ASP A 179 -14.91 -13.77 8.05
N MET A 180 -15.70 -12.85 8.56
CA MET A 180 -16.94 -12.38 7.93
C MET A 180 -16.67 -11.72 6.57
N MET A 181 -15.64 -10.87 6.45
CA MET A 181 -15.25 -10.25 5.20
C MET A 181 -14.86 -11.30 4.15
N ILE A 182 -14.04 -12.28 4.53
CA ILE A 182 -13.58 -13.36 3.65
C ILE A 182 -14.74 -14.21 3.16
N ALA A 183 -15.67 -14.56 4.06
CA ALA A 183 -16.89 -15.31 3.72
C ALA A 183 -17.77 -14.56 2.72
N ASN A 184 -17.70 -13.23 2.68
CA ASN A 184 -18.45 -12.37 1.76
C ASN A 184 -17.64 -11.88 0.54
N GLY A 185 -16.55 -12.56 0.19
CA GLY A 185 -15.85 -12.34 -1.08
C GLY A 185 -14.65 -11.40 -1.01
N ILE A 186 -14.33 -10.82 0.16
CA ILE A 186 -13.10 -10.03 0.31
C ILE A 186 -11.87 -10.93 0.15
N ARG A 187 -10.87 -10.44 -0.59
CA ARG A 187 -9.62 -11.16 -0.92
C ARG A 187 -8.36 -10.42 -0.47
N ALA A 188 -8.49 -9.12 -0.17
CA ALA A 188 -7.41 -8.33 0.41
C ALA A 188 -7.93 -7.57 1.62
N ILE A 189 -7.19 -7.59 2.73
CA ILE A 189 -7.56 -6.95 4.00
C ILE A 189 -6.44 -6.03 4.47
N TRP A 190 -6.79 -4.80 4.80
CA TRP A 190 -5.92 -3.86 5.48
C TRP A 190 -6.39 -3.70 6.92
N ASN A 191 -5.66 -4.31 7.85
CA ASN A 191 -6.04 -4.35 9.26
C ASN A 191 -5.31 -3.27 10.06
N PHE A 192 -6.07 -2.36 10.64
CA PHE A 192 -5.60 -1.31 11.57
C PHE A 192 -5.88 -1.65 13.04
N ALA A 193 -6.63 -2.72 13.34
CA ALA A 193 -6.81 -3.15 14.72
C ALA A 193 -5.44 -3.51 15.32
N PRO A 194 -5.16 -3.14 16.59
CA PRO A 194 -3.87 -3.39 17.23
C PRO A 194 -3.67 -4.87 17.61
N THR A 195 -3.89 -5.74 16.67
CA THR A 195 -3.71 -7.20 16.80
C THR A 195 -3.36 -7.84 15.48
N HIS A 196 -2.70 -8.98 15.54
CA HIS A 196 -2.44 -9.79 14.36
C HIS A 196 -3.70 -10.56 13.97
N VAL A 197 -4.18 -10.33 12.77
CA VAL A 197 -5.29 -11.08 12.17
C VAL A 197 -4.70 -12.12 11.22
N SER A 198 -5.16 -13.37 11.34
CA SER A 198 -4.76 -14.48 10.48
C SER A 198 -5.77 -14.71 9.37
N VAL A 199 -5.31 -15.06 8.18
CA VAL A 199 -6.18 -15.31 7.02
C VAL A 199 -5.78 -16.62 6.32
N PRO A 200 -6.71 -17.31 5.64
CA PRO A 200 -6.41 -18.51 4.90
C PRO A 200 -5.53 -18.22 3.67
N ARG A 201 -4.93 -19.28 3.14
CA ARG A 201 -4.11 -19.22 1.92
C ARG A 201 -4.93 -18.63 0.75
N GLY A 202 -4.35 -17.66 0.02
CA GLY A 202 -5.01 -17.00 -1.09
C GLY A 202 -5.72 -15.68 -0.73
N VAL A 203 -5.81 -15.34 0.55
CA VAL A 203 -6.22 -14.00 1.01
C VAL A 203 -4.97 -13.18 1.36
N ILE A 204 -4.93 -11.96 0.89
CA ILE A 204 -3.83 -11.01 1.17
C ILE A 204 -4.18 -10.23 2.43
N ILE A 205 -3.26 -10.12 3.37
CA ILE A 205 -3.45 -9.27 4.54
C ILE A 205 -2.24 -8.39 4.81
N LYS A 206 -2.49 -7.15 5.16
CA LYS A 206 -1.53 -6.22 5.76
C LYS A 206 -2.02 -5.87 7.17
N ASN A 207 -1.27 -6.28 8.18
CA ASN A 207 -1.50 -5.87 9.56
C ASN A 207 -0.66 -4.63 9.86
N GLU A 208 -1.30 -3.50 10.19
CA GLU A 208 -0.64 -2.27 10.61
C GLU A 208 -0.47 -2.25 12.12
N ASN A 209 0.70 -1.83 12.56
CA ASN A 209 0.97 -1.62 13.99
C ASN A 209 1.61 -0.25 14.21
N LEU A 210 0.77 0.77 14.32
CA LEU A 210 1.20 2.16 14.50
C LEU A 210 2.03 2.33 15.78
N ALA A 211 1.68 1.61 16.85
CA ALA A 211 2.40 1.66 18.11
C ALA A 211 3.80 1.06 17.99
N ALA A 212 3.96 -0.04 17.25
CA ALA A 212 5.27 -0.64 17.02
C ALA A 212 6.18 0.28 16.20
N SER A 213 5.65 0.95 15.19
CA SER A 213 6.40 1.94 14.40
C SER A 213 6.91 3.09 15.27
N LEU A 214 6.08 3.62 16.18
CA LEU A 214 6.47 4.66 17.11
C LEU A 214 7.51 4.15 18.14
N ALA A 215 7.36 2.90 18.62
CA ALA A 215 8.33 2.31 19.55
C ALA A 215 9.72 2.15 18.92
N ILE A 216 9.79 1.76 17.64
CA ILE A 216 11.06 1.69 16.89
C ILE A 216 11.71 3.08 16.81
N LEU A 217 10.94 4.09 16.41
CA LEU A 217 11.42 5.48 16.33
C LEU A 217 11.93 5.99 17.70
N SER A 218 11.19 5.74 18.77
CA SER A 218 11.62 6.08 20.14
C SER A 218 12.94 5.40 20.54
N LYS A 219 13.11 4.13 20.13
CA LYS A 219 14.36 3.41 20.40
C LYS A 219 15.55 3.96 19.63
N GLU A 220 15.35 4.34 18.38
CA GLU A 220 16.38 4.97 17.55
C GLU A 220 16.78 6.35 18.10
N LEU A 221 15.79 7.16 18.50
CA LEU A 221 16.02 8.44 19.16
C LEU A 221 16.88 8.27 20.42
N SER A 222 16.52 7.32 21.30
CA SER A 222 17.27 7.04 22.53
C SER A 222 18.73 6.65 22.25
N LYS A 223 18.97 5.84 21.19
CA LYS A 223 20.34 5.49 20.78
C LYS A 223 21.14 6.70 20.30
N ASN A 224 20.53 7.59 19.52
CA ASN A 224 21.19 8.78 19.00
C ASN A 224 21.50 9.77 20.11
N MET A 225 20.60 9.95 21.07
CA MET A 225 20.84 10.78 22.26
C MET A 225 21.99 10.24 23.12
N ALA A 226 22.01 8.93 23.37
CA ALA A 226 23.07 8.26 24.12
C ALA A 226 24.46 8.34 23.44
N ALA A 227 24.46 8.40 22.11
CA ALA A 227 25.67 8.50 21.28
C ALA A 227 26.16 9.97 21.10
N GLY A 228 25.51 10.96 21.72
CA GLY A 228 25.83 12.39 21.56
C GLY A 228 25.56 12.91 20.14
N LYS A 229 24.85 12.17 19.32
CA LYS A 229 24.42 12.56 17.97
C LYS A 229 23.12 13.38 18.05
N VAL A 230 23.13 14.41 18.88
CA VAL A 230 22.06 15.42 18.82
C VAL A 230 22.37 16.28 17.61
N LEU A 231 21.47 16.25 16.61
CA LEU A 231 21.56 17.17 15.49
C LEU A 231 21.47 18.59 16.04
N PRO A 232 22.38 19.50 15.68
CA PRO A 232 22.21 20.91 16.02
C PRO A 232 20.93 21.41 15.36
N PHE A 233 20.08 22.08 16.13
CA PHE A 233 18.93 22.83 15.63
C PHE A 233 19.41 24.01 14.79
#